data_94c4028de8a4527747f0215ad8a915b8
#
_entry.id   94c4028de8a4527747f0215ad8a915b8
#
_cell.length_a   1.000
_cell.length_b   1.000
_cell.length_c   1.000
_cell.angle_alpha   90.00
_cell.angle_beta   90.00
_cell.angle_gamma   90.00
#
_symmetry.space_group_name_H-M   'P 1'
#
loop_
_entity.id
_entity.type
_entity.pdbx_description
1 polymer ?
#
loop_
_entity_poly.entity_id
_entity_poly.type
_entity_poly.pdbx_seq_one_letter_code
_entity_poly.pdbx_strand_id
1 'polypeptide(L)'
;VLTSLQGKDAATLDAFTGYWAGAPEASGVDVRFVPDGTARAGALRAGEADIVHAIPVAVAASLDAKQVLDVPLPRTVSLHLNMAKPPFADAGARAAARAAVDTGALVRGVFEGRADVARGIYGPASPWASPRATGRQAAPAVPAGRKIVLATYTDRAELPEAATVIAEALRGKGFVVEQVVREYSLLEPDLLEGKFDAVVATRSYLLDSGDPIAYLSSDLTCAGAYNLSRLCDPAIDTAVGQAAAVTDPGARQTAALKIEDSVLATGALIPLAHERARIGIAPGVTGVPADSLERHLITRTTRRP
;
A
#
# COMPACT_ATOMS: atom_id res chain seq x y z
N VAL A 1 -7.16 29.65 -6.34
CA VAL A 1 -7.80 30.16 -5.11
C VAL A 1 -9.09 29.40 -4.90
N LEU A 2 -9.37 28.91 -3.69
CA LEU A 2 -10.65 28.29 -3.36
C LEU A 2 -11.72 29.40 -3.35
N THR A 3 -12.74 29.26 -4.18
CA THR A 3 -13.83 30.25 -4.32
C THR A 3 -15.17 29.72 -3.78
N SER A 4 -15.33 28.39 -3.78
CA SER A 4 -16.53 27.74 -3.19
C SER A 4 -16.19 26.41 -2.57
N LEU A 5 -16.83 26.10 -1.46
CA LEU A 5 -16.81 24.76 -0.82
C LEU A 5 -18.25 24.39 -0.42
N GLN A 6 -18.75 23.30 -1.02
CA GLN A 6 -20.11 22.81 -0.81
C GLN A 6 -20.05 21.55 0.08
N GLY A 7 -19.77 21.75 1.36
CA GLY A 7 -19.70 20.67 2.34
C GLY A 7 -18.73 19.55 1.94
N LYS A 8 -19.27 18.33 1.80
CA LYS A 8 -18.52 17.13 1.39
C LYS A 8 -18.69 16.79 -0.09
N ASP A 9 -19.37 17.63 -0.88
CA ASP A 9 -19.81 17.24 -2.21
C ASP A 9 -18.97 17.86 -3.32
N ALA A 10 -18.60 19.14 -3.19
CA ALA A 10 -17.86 19.82 -4.24
C ALA A 10 -17.00 20.99 -3.73
N ALA A 11 -16.01 21.38 -4.54
CA ALA A 11 -15.23 22.60 -4.38
C ALA A 11 -14.95 23.22 -5.73
N THR A 12 -14.91 24.56 -5.80
CA THR A 12 -14.48 25.32 -6.98
C THR A 12 -13.24 26.13 -6.66
N LEU A 13 -12.25 26.05 -7.54
CA LEU A 13 -10.99 26.78 -7.42
C LEU A 13 -10.75 27.60 -8.70
N ASP A 14 -10.45 28.87 -8.56
CA ASP A 14 -10.02 29.74 -9.67
C ASP A 14 -8.50 29.77 -9.78
N ALA A 15 -7.99 30.00 -10.99
CA ALA A 15 -6.58 30.16 -11.24
C ALA A 15 -6.02 31.36 -10.45
N PHE A 16 -4.85 31.19 -9.86
CA PHE A 16 -4.11 32.27 -9.23
C PHE A 16 -2.95 32.68 -10.14
N THR A 17 -3.10 33.80 -10.84
CA THR A 17 -2.11 34.28 -11.80
C THR A 17 -0.78 34.68 -11.18
N GLY A 18 -0.78 35.02 -9.86
CA GLY A 18 0.41 35.34 -9.08
C GLY A 18 1.10 34.10 -8.48
N TYR A 19 0.79 32.86 -8.95
CA TYR A 19 1.43 31.67 -8.44
C TYR A 19 2.95 31.71 -8.66
N TRP A 20 3.71 31.40 -7.61
CA TRP A 20 5.19 31.54 -7.61
C TRP A 20 5.90 30.75 -8.72
N ALA A 21 5.31 29.62 -9.19
CA ALA A 21 5.89 28.81 -10.27
C ALA A 21 5.36 29.20 -11.66
N GLY A 22 4.61 30.29 -11.79
CA GLY A 22 3.98 30.78 -13.01
C GLY A 22 2.47 30.52 -13.07
N ALA A 23 1.77 31.31 -13.86
CA ALA A 23 0.32 31.22 -13.99
C ALA A 23 -0.14 29.83 -14.46
N PRO A 24 -1.24 29.29 -13.89
CA PRO A 24 -1.84 28.07 -14.38
C PRO A 24 -2.38 28.21 -15.80
N GLU A 25 -2.32 27.12 -16.58
CA GLU A 25 -2.85 27.08 -17.95
C GLU A 25 -4.38 26.88 -17.97
N ALA A 26 -4.94 26.22 -16.94
CA ALA A 26 -6.39 26.15 -16.73
C ALA A 26 -6.90 27.39 -16.00
N SER A 27 -8.10 27.87 -16.34
CA SER A 27 -8.77 29.00 -15.68
C SER A 27 -9.26 28.68 -14.26
N GLY A 28 -9.49 27.40 -13.97
CA GLY A 28 -9.95 26.92 -12.69
C GLY A 28 -10.12 25.42 -12.67
N VAL A 29 -10.58 24.89 -11.52
CA VAL A 29 -10.87 23.47 -11.31
C VAL A 29 -12.15 23.33 -10.50
N ASP A 30 -13.10 22.58 -11.04
CA ASP A 30 -14.26 22.11 -10.30
C ASP A 30 -14.01 20.69 -9.78
N VAL A 31 -14.04 20.52 -8.48
CA VAL A 31 -13.79 19.22 -7.79
C VAL A 31 -15.12 18.65 -7.32
N ARG A 32 -15.39 17.40 -7.62
CA ARG A 32 -16.48 16.61 -7.06
C ARG A 32 -15.93 15.52 -6.14
N PHE A 33 -16.43 15.44 -4.91
CA PHE A 33 -16.05 14.40 -3.94
C PHE A 33 -16.99 13.21 -4.08
N VAL A 34 -16.64 12.27 -4.95
CA VAL A 34 -17.43 11.06 -5.22
C VAL A 34 -16.78 9.86 -4.53
N PRO A 35 -17.37 9.30 -3.44
CA PRO A 35 -16.74 8.20 -2.68
C PRO A 35 -16.61 6.90 -3.49
N ASP A 36 -17.60 6.57 -4.32
CA ASP A 36 -17.61 5.34 -5.10
C ASP A 36 -16.72 5.42 -6.34
N GLY A 37 -15.74 4.50 -6.44
CA GLY A 37 -14.78 4.47 -7.54
C GLY A 37 -15.38 4.09 -8.89
N THR A 38 -16.45 3.28 -8.90
CA THR A 38 -17.15 2.90 -10.14
C THR A 38 -17.94 4.09 -10.69
N ALA A 39 -18.57 4.86 -9.81
CA ALA A 39 -19.25 6.10 -10.19
C ALA A 39 -18.25 7.13 -10.76
N ARG A 40 -17.05 7.26 -10.16
CA ARG A 40 -16.00 8.14 -10.72
C ARG A 40 -15.62 7.72 -12.13
N ALA A 41 -15.37 6.45 -12.37
CA ALA A 41 -15.04 5.95 -13.71
C ALA A 41 -16.21 6.09 -14.70
N GLY A 42 -17.45 5.98 -14.20
CA GLY A 42 -18.67 6.27 -14.96
C GLY A 42 -18.70 7.72 -15.45
N ALA A 43 -18.42 8.68 -14.58
CA ALA A 43 -18.37 10.10 -14.91
C ALA A 43 -17.30 10.42 -15.97
N LEU A 44 -16.13 9.76 -15.90
CA LEU A 44 -15.10 9.88 -16.94
C LEU A 44 -15.61 9.39 -18.31
N ARG A 45 -16.25 8.21 -18.34
CA ARG A 45 -16.79 7.64 -19.60
C ARG A 45 -17.92 8.48 -20.19
N ALA A 46 -18.72 9.10 -19.34
CA ALA A 46 -19.80 10.00 -19.77
C ALA A 46 -19.29 11.38 -20.22
N GLY A 47 -18.00 11.68 -20.04
CA GLY A 47 -17.43 13.00 -20.32
C GLY A 47 -17.83 14.09 -19.29
N GLU A 48 -18.32 13.66 -18.12
CA GLU A 48 -18.71 14.55 -17.02
C GLU A 48 -17.53 14.89 -16.10
N ALA A 49 -16.43 14.18 -16.22
CA ALA A 49 -15.18 14.44 -15.49
C ALA A 49 -13.98 14.36 -16.44
N ASP A 50 -13.04 15.28 -16.26
CA ASP A 50 -11.81 15.35 -17.04
C ASP A 50 -10.70 14.46 -16.44
N ILE A 51 -10.63 14.42 -15.11
CA ILE A 51 -9.64 13.63 -14.37
C ILE A 51 -10.36 12.95 -13.21
N VAL A 52 -10.13 11.67 -13.03
CA VAL A 52 -10.66 10.91 -11.89
C VAL A 52 -9.54 10.13 -11.21
N HIS A 53 -9.50 10.17 -9.89
CA HIS A 53 -8.49 9.48 -9.08
C HIS A 53 -9.05 8.18 -8.47
N ALA A 54 -8.14 7.27 -8.08
CA ALA A 54 -8.44 6.03 -7.37
C ALA A 54 -9.52 5.18 -8.06
N ILE A 55 -9.32 4.90 -9.36
CA ILE A 55 -10.17 3.97 -10.11
C ILE A 55 -9.90 2.54 -9.60
N PRO A 56 -10.94 1.75 -9.23
CA PRO A 56 -10.76 0.35 -8.85
C PRO A 56 -10.11 -0.47 -9.98
N VAL A 57 -9.34 -1.49 -9.61
CA VAL A 57 -8.64 -2.39 -10.57
C VAL A 57 -9.62 -2.94 -11.61
N ALA A 58 -10.69 -3.59 -11.16
CA ALA A 58 -11.69 -4.21 -12.03
C ALA A 58 -12.38 -3.23 -13.01
N VAL A 59 -12.47 -1.95 -12.62
CA VAL A 59 -13.09 -0.93 -13.47
C VAL A 59 -12.08 -0.36 -14.47
N ALA A 60 -10.82 -0.25 -14.07
CA ALA A 60 -9.75 0.25 -14.94
C ALA A 60 -9.56 -0.60 -16.20
N ALA A 61 -9.79 -1.92 -16.11
CA ALA A 61 -9.75 -2.83 -17.24
C ALA A 61 -10.82 -2.52 -18.33
N SER A 62 -11.91 -1.85 -17.95
CA SER A 62 -13.01 -1.48 -18.86
C SER A 62 -12.83 -0.11 -19.54
N LEU A 63 -11.76 0.61 -19.22
CA LEU A 63 -11.41 1.89 -19.83
C LEU A 63 -10.41 1.69 -20.97
N ASP A 64 -10.34 2.66 -21.90
CA ASP A 64 -9.24 2.69 -22.86
C ASP A 64 -7.91 2.81 -22.10
N ALA A 65 -6.94 1.96 -22.43
CA ALA A 65 -5.63 1.96 -21.79
C ALA A 65 -4.92 3.34 -21.87
N LYS A 66 -5.19 4.14 -22.90
CA LYS A 66 -4.67 5.50 -23.05
C LYS A 66 -5.27 6.50 -22.07
N GLN A 67 -6.42 6.17 -21.50
CA GLN A 67 -7.11 7.00 -20.51
C GLN A 67 -6.76 6.65 -19.07
N VAL A 68 -5.92 5.62 -18.84
CA VAL A 68 -5.52 5.21 -17.48
C VAL A 68 -4.02 5.42 -17.31
N LEU A 69 -3.68 6.29 -16.37
CA LEU A 69 -2.31 6.50 -15.92
C LEU A 69 -2.10 5.70 -14.62
N ASP A 70 -1.25 4.67 -14.69
CA ASP A 70 -0.82 3.89 -13.53
C ASP A 70 0.46 4.51 -12.94
N VAL A 71 0.41 4.95 -11.69
CA VAL A 71 1.53 5.60 -10.99
C VAL A 71 1.96 4.74 -9.80
N PRO A 72 3.22 4.26 -9.73
CA PRO A 72 3.70 3.51 -8.58
C PRO A 72 3.58 4.32 -7.29
N LEU A 73 3.02 3.73 -6.25
CA LEU A 73 2.88 4.34 -4.93
C LEU A 73 3.94 3.80 -3.96
N PRO A 74 4.41 4.61 -2.98
CA PRO A 74 5.24 4.13 -1.88
C PRO A 74 4.40 3.33 -0.88
N ARG A 75 3.67 2.34 -1.38
CA ARG A 75 2.68 1.58 -0.62
C ARG A 75 2.77 0.10 -0.97
N THR A 76 2.83 -0.72 0.08
CA THR A 76 2.97 -2.17 -0.06
C THR A 76 1.86 -2.88 0.69
N VAL A 77 1.14 -3.74 -0.02
CA VAL A 77 0.25 -4.73 0.57
C VAL A 77 1.11 -5.86 1.12
N SER A 78 0.91 -6.21 2.38
CA SER A 78 1.69 -7.24 3.05
C SER A 78 0.81 -8.14 3.91
N LEU A 79 1.25 -9.38 4.08
CA LEU A 79 0.73 -10.28 5.10
C LEU A 79 1.63 -10.16 6.35
N HIS A 80 1.04 -9.64 7.42
CA HIS A 80 1.68 -9.53 8.73
C HIS A 80 1.35 -10.77 9.56
N LEU A 81 2.35 -11.43 10.14
CA LEU A 81 2.19 -12.61 10.97
C LEU A 81 2.51 -12.27 12.43
N ASN A 82 1.58 -12.48 13.34
CA ASN A 82 1.72 -12.12 14.75
C ASN A 82 2.74 -13.04 15.46
N MET A 83 3.94 -12.53 15.67
CA MET A 83 5.04 -13.28 16.28
C MET A 83 4.91 -13.47 17.79
N ALA A 84 4.03 -12.74 18.47
CA ALA A 84 3.89 -12.79 19.93
C ALA A 84 3.16 -14.06 20.42
N LYS A 85 2.49 -14.78 19.52
CA LYS A 85 1.68 -15.95 19.88
C LYS A 85 1.72 -17.08 18.83
N PRO A 86 1.45 -18.34 19.22
CA PRO A 86 1.29 -19.44 18.27
C PRO A 86 0.13 -19.17 17.27
N PRO A 87 0.23 -19.65 16.01
CA PRO A 87 1.33 -20.48 15.53
C PRO A 87 2.56 -19.68 15.07
N PHE A 88 2.44 -18.37 14.84
CA PHE A 88 3.46 -17.57 14.17
C PHE A 88 4.60 -17.09 15.10
N ALA A 89 4.58 -17.43 16.38
CA ALA A 89 5.79 -17.40 17.21
C ALA A 89 6.86 -18.39 16.68
N ASP A 90 6.43 -19.49 16.03
CA ASP A 90 7.32 -20.49 15.42
C ASP A 90 7.80 -20.06 14.03
N ALA A 91 9.11 -20.11 13.80
CA ALA A 91 9.73 -19.69 12.54
C ALA A 91 9.36 -20.63 11.37
N GLY A 92 9.18 -21.91 11.62
CA GLY A 92 8.75 -22.90 10.61
C GLY A 92 7.31 -22.63 10.13
N ALA A 93 6.41 -22.22 11.05
CA ALA A 93 5.06 -21.83 10.70
C ALA A 93 5.03 -20.57 9.84
N ARG A 94 5.88 -19.57 10.14
CA ARG A 94 6.02 -18.38 9.29
C ARG A 94 6.59 -18.72 7.91
N ALA A 95 7.58 -19.60 7.86
CA ALA A 95 8.14 -20.09 6.60
C ALA A 95 7.11 -20.86 5.77
N ALA A 96 6.24 -21.67 6.41
CA ALA A 96 5.14 -22.35 5.74
C ALA A 96 4.11 -21.38 5.17
N ALA A 97 3.74 -20.33 5.92
CA ALA A 97 2.85 -19.28 5.43
C ALA A 97 3.45 -18.54 4.23
N ARG A 98 4.75 -18.20 4.27
CA ARG A 98 5.44 -17.58 3.15
C ARG A 98 5.46 -18.49 1.91
N ALA A 99 5.75 -19.77 2.08
CA ALA A 99 5.79 -20.74 0.99
C ALA A 99 4.40 -21.08 0.41
N ALA A 100 3.32 -20.70 1.11
CA ALA A 100 1.96 -20.87 0.63
C ALA A 100 1.59 -19.83 -0.44
N VAL A 101 2.07 -18.60 -0.29
CA VAL A 101 1.59 -17.45 -1.08
C VAL A 101 2.39 -17.29 -2.37
N ASP A 102 1.72 -17.46 -3.51
CA ASP A 102 2.24 -17.07 -4.82
C ASP A 102 1.90 -15.59 -5.08
N THR A 103 2.85 -14.71 -4.81
CA THR A 103 2.68 -13.26 -5.00
C THR A 103 2.48 -12.88 -6.48
N GLY A 104 3.08 -13.65 -7.40
CA GLY A 104 2.88 -13.43 -8.83
C GLY A 104 1.46 -13.75 -9.28
N ALA A 105 0.90 -14.88 -8.82
CA ALA A 105 -0.49 -15.23 -9.09
C ALA A 105 -1.46 -14.23 -8.46
N LEU A 106 -1.16 -13.78 -7.22
CA LEU A 106 -1.95 -12.76 -6.52
C LEU A 106 -2.01 -11.46 -7.34
N VAL A 107 -0.88 -10.95 -7.82
CA VAL A 107 -0.82 -9.72 -8.61
C VAL A 107 -1.57 -9.88 -9.94
N ARG A 108 -1.44 -11.02 -10.61
CA ARG A 108 -2.16 -11.26 -11.86
C ARG A 108 -3.67 -11.43 -11.67
N GLY A 109 -4.11 -12.09 -10.60
CA GLY A 109 -5.52 -12.36 -10.31
C GLY A 109 -6.21 -11.17 -9.66
N VAL A 110 -5.85 -10.83 -8.42
CA VAL A 110 -6.52 -9.80 -7.63
C VAL A 110 -6.27 -8.39 -8.14
N PHE A 111 -5.02 -8.10 -8.57
CA PHE A 111 -4.65 -6.78 -9.06
C PHE A 111 -4.68 -6.66 -10.59
N GLU A 112 -5.10 -7.71 -11.31
CA GLU A 112 -5.19 -7.73 -12.77
C GLU A 112 -3.91 -7.21 -13.48
N GLY A 113 -2.74 -7.46 -12.86
CA GLY A 113 -1.45 -6.96 -13.34
C GLY A 113 -1.19 -5.46 -13.10
N ARG A 114 -2.11 -4.74 -12.42
CA ARG A 114 -2.00 -3.30 -12.13
C ARG A 114 -1.35 -2.99 -10.76
N ALA A 115 -0.51 -3.89 -10.29
CA ALA A 115 0.40 -3.73 -9.17
C ALA A 115 1.72 -4.41 -9.51
N ASP A 116 2.78 -4.08 -8.79
CA ASP A 116 4.07 -4.74 -8.96
C ASP A 116 4.24 -5.85 -7.92
N VAL A 117 4.82 -6.99 -8.33
CA VAL A 117 5.10 -8.09 -7.40
C VAL A 117 6.11 -7.62 -6.36
N ALA A 118 5.70 -7.64 -5.09
CA ALA A 118 6.58 -7.21 -4.02
C ALA A 118 7.56 -8.33 -3.61
N ARG A 119 8.83 -7.96 -3.50
CA ARG A 119 9.91 -8.80 -2.95
C ARG A 119 10.51 -8.22 -1.69
N GLY A 120 10.15 -6.98 -1.38
CA GLY A 120 10.55 -6.23 -0.21
C GLY A 120 9.46 -5.24 0.19
N ILE A 121 9.74 -4.45 1.22
CA ILE A 121 8.87 -3.38 1.71
C ILE A 121 8.89 -2.21 0.71
N TYR A 122 10.10 -1.85 0.26
CA TYR A 122 10.31 -0.72 -0.63
C TYR A 122 10.17 -1.16 -2.09
N GLY A 123 9.41 -0.40 -2.87
CA GLY A 123 9.00 -0.72 -4.24
C GLY A 123 9.39 0.34 -5.28
N PRO A 124 8.82 0.24 -6.49
CA PRO A 124 9.20 1.08 -7.64
C PRO A 124 9.04 2.59 -7.45
N ALA A 125 8.20 3.03 -6.50
CA ALA A 125 8.07 4.45 -6.14
C ALA A 125 9.31 5.01 -5.43
N SER A 126 10.23 4.12 -5.00
CA SER A 126 11.51 4.49 -4.39
C SER A 126 12.66 4.07 -5.31
N PRO A 127 13.23 5.00 -6.12
CA PRO A 127 14.27 4.65 -7.10
C PRO A 127 15.54 4.03 -6.50
N TRP A 128 15.78 4.26 -5.20
CA TRP A 128 16.90 3.69 -4.45
C TRP A 128 16.63 2.24 -3.97
N ALA A 129 15.37 1.77 -4.03
CA ALA A 129 15.03 0.41 -3.68
C ALA A 129 15.30 -0.52 -4.88
N SER A 130 16.28 -1.42 -4.72
CA SER A 130 16.57 -2.45 -5.72
C SER A 130 15.92 -3.76 -5.34
N PRO A 131 15.43 -4.57 -6.30
CA PRO A 131 15.00 -5.94 -6.03
C PRO A 131 16.14 -6.73 -5.39
N ARG A 132 15.89 -7.30 -4.22
CA ARG A 132 16.89 -8.09 -3.49
C ARG A 132 16.39 -9.50 -3.27
N ALA A 133 17.35 -10.42 -3.11
CA ALA A 133 17.04 -11.76 -2.68
C ALA A 133 16.64 -11.73 -1.19
N THR A 134 15.54 -12.37 -0.84
CA THR A 134 15.18 -12.59 0.56
C THR A 134 16.22 -13.50 1.21
N GLY A 135 16.69 -13.14 2.42
CA GLY A 135 17.63 -13.93 3.19
C GLY A 135 17.14 -15.37 3.45
N ARG A 136 18.04 -16.18 3.99
CA ARG A 136 17.75 -17.60 4.30
C ARG A 136 16.61 -17.67 5.32
N GLN A 137 15.55 -18.36 4.94
CA GLN A 137 14.39 -18.62 5.78
C GLN A 137 14.56 -19.96 6.54
N ALA A 138 13.83 -20.11 7.65
CA ALA A 138 13.67 -21.40 8.30
C ALA A 138 13.03 -22.43 7.35
N ALA A 139 13.24 -23.72 7.63
CA ALA A 139 12.51 -24.77 6.92
C ALA A 139 11.01 -24.67 7.22
N PRO A 140 10.14 -24.79 6.20
CA PRO A 140 8.70 -24.78 6.44
C PRO A 140 8.28 -25.94 7.36
N ALA A 141 7.55 -25.63 8.42
CA ALA A 141 6.94 -26.61 9.30
C ALA A 141 5.45 -26.31 9.42
N VAL A 142 4.62 -27.23 8.99
CA VAL A 142 3.16 -27.05 9.02
C VAL A 142 2.63 -27.56 10.35
N PRO A 143 2.07 -26.70 11.21
CA PRO A 143 1.36 -27.15 12.40
C PRO A 143 0.00 -27.69 11.96
N ALA A 144 -0.15 -29.03 11.93
CA ALA A 144 -1.39 -29.68 11.52
C ALA A 144 -2.61 -29.14 12.30
N GLY A 145 -3.63 -28.69 11.58
CA GLY A 145 -4.92 -28.26 12.13
C GLY A 145 -4.89 -27.00 12.99
N ARG A 146 -3.83 -26.20 12.96
CA ARG A 146 -3.77 -24.93 13.71
C ARG A 146 -4.78 -23.92 13.16
N LYS A 147 -5.69 -23.53 14.04
CA LYS A 147 -6.61 -22.42 13.75
C LYS A 147 -5.87 -21.11 13.78
N ILE A 148 -6.14 -20.25 12.81
CA ILE A 148 -5.66 -18.88 12.73
C ILE A 148 -6.80 -17.95 12.30
N VAL A 149 -6.80 -16.74 12.83
CA VAL A 149 -7.70 -15.66 12.43
C VAL A 149 -6.94 -14.71 11.52
N LEU A 150 -7.34 -14.67 10.26
CA LEU A 150 -6.81 -13.75 9.24
C LEU A 150 -7.73 -12.55 9.12
N ALA A 151 -7.23 -11.35 9.43
CA ALA A 151 -7.99 -10.12 9.34
C ALA A 151 -7.60 -9.28 8.13
N THR A 152 -8.57 -8.51 7.63
CA THR A 152 -8.38 -7.43 6.67
C THR A 152 -9.54 -6.45 6.72
N TYR A 153 -9.47 -5.36 5.94
CA TYR A 153 -10.48 -4.30 5.95
C TYR A 153 -10.99 -3.97 4.54
N THR A 154 -12.19 -3.32 4.49
CA THR A 154 -12.95 -3.09 3.25
C THR A 154 -12.62 -1.79 2.54
N ASP A 155 -11.92 -0.86 3.18
CA ASP A 155 -11.63 0.49 2.66
C ASP A 155 -10.77 0.50 1.38
N ARG A 156 -10.21 -0.64 1.05
CA ARG A 156 -9.52 -0.94 -0.19
C ARG A 156 -10.15 -2.18 -0.80
N ALA A 157 -10.76 -2.05 -1.96
CA ALA A 157 -11.56 -3.09 -2.59
C ALA A 157 -10.80 -4.40 -2.84
N GLU A 158 -9.50 -4.30 -3.14
CA GLU A 158 -8.65 -5.45 -3.44
C GLU A 158 -8.21 -6.26 -2.20
N LEU A 159 -8.26 -5.68 -0.99
CA LEU A 159 -7.76 -6.36 0.21
C LEU A 159 -8.61 -7.56 0.65
N PRO A 160 -9.96 -7.51 0.67
CA PRO A 160 -10.78 -8.67 0.99
C PRO A 160 -10.56 -9.84 0.03
N GLU A 161 -10.40 -9.56 -1.26
CA GLU A 161 -10.11 -10.58 -2.26
C GLU A 161 -8.72 -11.18 -2.07
N ALA A 162 -7.70 -10.34 -1.85
CA ALA A 162 -6.35 -10.78 -1.53
C ALA A 162 -6.34 -11.69 -0.29
N ALA A 163 -7.05 -11.29 0.78
CA ALA A 163 -7.17 -12.08 1.99
C ALA A 163 -7.84 -13.44 1.74
N THR A 164 -8.85 -13.49 0.86
CA THR A 164 -9.51 -14.74 0.47
C THR A 164 -8.55 -15.68 -0.25
N VAL A 165 -7.81 -15.18 -1.23
CA VAL A 165 -6.79 -15.98 -1.96
C VAL A 165 -5.71 -16.49 -0.99
N ILE A 166 -5.24 -15.64 -0.08
CA ILE A 166 -4.25 -16.02 0.92
C ILE A 166 -4.81 -17.06 1.90
N ALA A 167 -6.05 -16.92 2.35
CA ALA A 167 -6.70 -17.87 3.23
C ALA A 167 -6.76 -19.27 2.59
N GLU A 168 -7.13 -19.36 1.31
CA GLU A 168 -7.15 -20.63 0.57
C GLU A 168 -5.72 -21.23 0.45
N ALA A 169 -4.73 -20.39 0.15
CA ALA A 169 -3.34 -20.83 0.07
C ALA A 169 -2.83 -21.38 1.41
N LEU A 170 -3.19 -20.73 2.52
CA LEU A 170 -2.85 -21.19 3.86
C LEU A 170 -3.60 -22.50 4.25
N ARG A 171 -4.88 -22.63 3.88
CA ARG A 171 -5.65 -23.88 4.05
C ARG A 171 -5.00 -25.03 3.28
N GLY A 172 -4.53 -24.77 2.06
CA GLY A 172 -3.77 -25.74 1.27
C GLY A 172 -2.46 -26.20 1.93
N LYS A 173 -1.93 -25.48 2.91
CA LYS A 173 -0.77 -25.86 3.73
C LYS A 173 -1.15 -26.45 5.09
N GLY A 174 -2.44 -26.69 5.37
CA GLY A 174 -2.89 -27.35 6.59
C GLY A 174 -3.29 -26.42 7.74
N PHE A 175 -3.33 -25.10 7.53
CA PHE A 175 -3.94 -24.18 8.49
C PHE A 175 -5.47 -24.23 8.41
N VAL A 176 -6.15 -24.03 9.54
CA VAL A 176 -7.59 -23.79 9.58
C VAL A 176 -7.79 -22.29 9.69
N VAL A 177 -8.27 -21.63 8.62
CA VAL A 177 -8.32 -20.18 8.54
C VAL A 177 -9.74 -19.68 8.72
N GLU A 178 -9.95 -18.87 9.75
CA GLU A 178 -11.11 -18.01 9.94
C GLU A 178 -10.78 -16.60 9.40
N GLN A 179 -11.70 -16.00 8.65
CA GLN A 179 -11.50 -14.66 8.10
C GLN A 179 -12.35 -13.64 8.84
N VAL A 180 -11.75 -12.48 9.17
CA VAL A 180 -12.43 -11.32 9.71
C VAL A 180 -12.23 -10.16 8.75
N VAL A 181 -13.34 -9.66 8.18
CA VAL A 181 -13.35 -8.52 7.25
C VAL A 181 -14.27 -7.46 7.83
N ARG A 182 -13.73 -6.27 8.10
CA ARG A 182 -14.49 -5.14 8.67
C ARG A 182 -14.03 -3.84 8.02
N GLU A 183 -14.78 -2.78 8.23
CA GLU A 183 -14.33 -1.41 7.98
C GLU A 183 -13.10 -1.10 8.86
N TYR A 184 -12.13 -0.37 8.31
CA TYR A 184 -10.85 -0.11 8.98
C TYR A 184 -11.02 0.54 10.37
N SER A 185 -11.85 1.57 10.47
CA SER A 185 -12.12 2.29 11.71
C SER A 185 -12.64 1.39 12.86
N LEU A 186 -13.33 0.31 12.52
CA LEU A 186 -13.86 -0.67 13.46
C LEU A 186 -12.86 -1.79 13.76
N LEU A 187 -11.87 -2.00 12.88
CA LEU A 187 -10.88 -3.07 12.99
C LEU A 187 -9.60 -2.61 13.67
N GLU A 188 -9.21 -1.35 13.48
CA GLU A 188 -7.92 -0.81 13.90
C GLU A 188 -7.59 -1.03 15.38
N PRO A 189 -8.50 -0.81 16.36
CA PRO A 189 -8.21 -1.09 17.76
C PRO A 189 -7.80 -2.55 18.00
N ASP A 190 -8.52 -3.50 17.38
CA ASP A 190 -8.27 -4.93 17.48
C ASP A 190 -6.94 -5.32 16.80
N LEU A 191 -6.57 -4.67 15.69
CA LEU A 191 -5.28 -4.81 15.01
C LEU A 191 -4.14 -4.38 15.94
N LEU A 192 -4.28 -3.19 16.53
CA LEU A 192 -3.25 -2.60 17.40
C LEU A 192 -3.13 -3.34 18.74
N GLU A 193 -4.17 -4.00 19.20
CA GLU A 193 -4.12 -4.90 20.36
C GLU A 193 -3.51 -6.29 20.03
N GLY A 194 -3.32 -6.62 18.75
CA GLY A 194 -2.77 -7.91 18.30
C GLY A 194 -3.74 -9.07 18.47
N LYS A 195 -5.06 -8.83 18.37
CA LYS A 195 -6.08 -9.88 18.51
C LYS A 195 -6.00 -10.93 17.43
N PHE A 196 -5.55 -10.58 16.21
CA PHE A 196 -5.49 -11.48 15.07
C PHE A 196 -4.15 -12.18 14.98
N ASP A 197 -4.15 -13.36 14.34
CA ASP A 197 -2.94 -14.15 14.12
C ASP A 197 -2.20 -13.71 12.86
N ALA A 198 -2.96 -13.27 11.86
CA ALA A 198 -2.43 -12.75 10.62
C ALA A 198 -3.30 -11.58 10.12
N VAL A 199 -2.67 -10.63 9.44
CA VAL A 199 -3.35 -9.45 8.89
C VAL A 199 -2.88 -9.19 7.46
N VAL A 200 -3.81 -9.08 6.52
CA VAL A 200 -3.54 -8.50 5.20
C VAL A 200 -3.83 -7.01 5.28
N ALA A 201 -2.80 -6.21 5.14
CA ALA A 201 -2.91 -4.75 5.22
C ALA A 201 -2.01 -4.07 4.20
N THR A 202 -2.35 -2.83 3.86
CA THR A 202 -1.50 -1.97 3.05
C THR A 202 -0.93 -0.84 3.89
N ARG A 203 0.33 -0.52 3.66
CA ARG A 203 1.03 0.56 4.38
C ARG A 203 1.86 1.40 3.43
N SER A 204 1.81 2.71 3.60
CA SER A 204 2.77 3.61 2.98
C SER A 204 4.09 3.55 3.73
N TYR A 205 5.14 3.07 3.08
CA TYR A 205 6.46 2.91 3.70
C TYR A 205 7.30 4.20 3.75
N LEU A 206 6.81 5.29 3.20
CA LEU A 206 7.37 6.62 3.39
C LEU A 206 6.55 7.46 4.38
N LEU A 207 5.35 7.00 4.74
CA LEU A 207 4.37 7.76 5.53
C LEU A 207 4.20 9.17 4.96
N ASP A 208 3.88 10.14 5.79
CA ASP A 208 3.75 11.53 5.35
C ASP A 208 5.08 12.30 5.39
N SER A 209 6.10 11.71 6.02
CA SER A 209 7.43 12.32 6.19
C SER A 209 8.34 12.17 4.95
N GLY A 210 8.08 11.17 4.10
CA GLY A 210 8.99 10.78 3.02
C GLY A 210 10.23 10.02 3.50
N ASP A 211 10.28 9.64 4.80
CA ASP A 211 11.43 9.01 5.43
C ASP A 211 11.18 7.50 5.67
N PRO A 212 11.99 6.61 5.07
CA PRO A 212 11.84 5.17 5.26
C PRO A 212 12.08 4.71 6.70
N ILE A 213 12.91 5.43 7.48
CA ILE A 213 13.21 5.06 8.87
C ILE A 213 12.00 5.33 9.78
N ALA A 214 11.20 6.36 9.50
CA ALA A 214 9.99 6.63 10.26
C ALA A 214 9.01 5.46 10.20
N TYR A 215 8.84 4.85 9.02
CA TYR A 215 8.03 3.64 8.85
C TYR A 215 8.62 2.45 9.64
N LEU A 216 9.92 2.18 9.50
CA LEU A 216 10.56 1.08 10.22
C LEU A 216 10.41 1.23 11.74
N SER A 217 10.55 2.45 12.25
CA SER A 217 10.37 2.76 13.67
C SER A 217 8.94 2.53 14.15
N SER A 218 7.96 3.01 13.37
CA SER A 218 6.54 2.92 13.74
C SER A 218 5.98 1.50 13.66
N ASP A 219 6.36 0.75 12.61
CA ASP A 219 5.67 -0.48 12.24
C ASP A 219 6.47 -1.75 12.58
N LEU A 220 7.80 -1.67 12.82
CA LEU A 220 8.68 -2.84 12.86
C LEU A 220 9.66 -2.86 14.04
N THR A 221 9.46 -2.03 15.06
CA THR A 221 10.21 -2.07 16.31
C THR A 221 9.35 -2.58 17.48
N CYS A 222 9.98 -3.00 18.57
CA CYS A 222 9.28 -3.47 19.78
C CYS A 222 8.30 -2.41 20.32
N ALA A 223 8.68 -1.15 20.30
CA ALA A 223 7.86 -0.02 20.77
C ALA A 223 7.02 0.63 19.66
N GLY A 224 7.04 0.08 18.46
CA GLY A 224 6.31 0.63 17.30
C GLY A 224 4.80 0.64 17.53
N ALA A 225 4.21 1.84 17.44
CA ALA A 225 2.77 2.03 17.72
C ALA A 225 1.87 1.31 16.71
N TYR A 226 2.38 1.02 15.51
CA TYR A 226 1.63 0.36 14.44
C TYR A 226 2.21 -1.03 14.05
N ASN A 227 2.87 -1.70 14.99
CA ASN A 227 3.50 -2.99 14.76
C ASN A 227 2.48 -4.14 14.71
N LEU A 228 1.87 -4.36 13.56
CA LEU A 228 0.85 -5.39 13.35
C LEU A 228 1.39 -6.82 13.46
N SER A 229 2.67 -7.04 13.17
CA SER A 229 3.31 -8.35 13.27
C SER A 229 3.83 -8.68 14.67
N ARG A 230 3.76 -7.73 15.62
CA ARG A 230 4.33 -7.90 16.95
C ARG A 230 5.79 -8.35 16.93
N LEU A 231 6.51 -7.93 15.88
CA LEU A 231 7.95 -8.14 15.77
C LEU A 231 8.65 -7.39 16.90
N CYS A 232 9.43 -8.12 17.70
CA CYS A 232 10.25 -7.50 18.72
C CYS A 232 11.62 -8.17 18.71
N ASP A 233 12.59 -7.49 18.08
CA ASP A 233 13.99 -7.90 17.99
C ASP A 233 14.89 -6.72 18.37
N PRO A 234 15.61 -6.80 19.52
CA PRO A 234 16.48 -5.73 19.99
C PRO A 234 17.58 -5.34 18.99
N ALA A 235 18.00 -6.25 18.11
CA ALA A 235 19.00 -5.92 17.09
C ALA A 235 18.39 -5.03 15.99
N ILE A 236 17.14 -5.28 15.60
CA ILE A 236 16.39 -4.43 14.68
C ILE A 236 16.13 -3.07 15.32
N ASP A 237 15.70 -3.01 16.57
CA ASP A 237 15.45 -1.77 17.29
C ASP A 237 16.72 -0.90 17.36
N THR A 238 17.86 -1.52 17.68
CA THR A 238 19.16 -0.86 17.71
C THR A 238 19.53 -0.31 16.34
N ALA A 239 19.37 -1.11 15.26
CA ALA A 239 19.68 -0.69 13.89
C ALA A 239 18.79 0.48 13.44
N VAL A 240 17.49 0.46 13.78
CA VAL A 240 16.55 1.55 13.50
C VAL A 240 16.96 2.82 14.24
N GLY A 241 17.30 2.71 15.53
CA GLY A 241 17.78 3.84 16.33
C GLY A 241 19.06 4.47 15.76
N GLN A 242 20.02 3.65 15.33
CA GLN A 242 21.25 4.13 14.68
C GLN A 242 20.94 4.81 13.33
N ALA A 243 20.09 4.21 12.49
CA ALA A 243 19.68 4.76 11.20
C ALA A 243 18.93 6.10 11.37
N ALA A 244 18.17 6.28 12.44
CA ALA A 244 17.47 7.52 12.75
C ALA A 244 18.42 8.71 12.93
N ALA A 245 19.64 8.48 13.43
CA ALA A 245 20.66 9.49 13.61
C ALA A 245 21.46 9.82 12.32
N VAL A 246 21.31 9.04 11.26
CA VAL A 246 22.01 9.28 9.98
C VAL A 246 21.35 10.45 9.25
N THR A 247 22.12 11.48 8.93
CA THR A 247 21.63 12.69 8.24
C THR A 247 21.81 12.64 6.72
N ASP A 248 22.81 11.91 6.23
CA ASP A 248 23.01 11.73 4.79
C ASP A 248 21.91 10.86 4.18
N PRO A 249 21.17 11.35 3.17
CA PRO A 249 20.05 10.61 2.61
C PRO A 249 20.42 9.26 2.00
N GLY A 250 21.56 9.17 1.33
CA GLY A 250 21.98 7.92 0.69
C GLY A 250 22.42 6.85 1.70
N ALA A 251 23.15 7.25 2.73
CA ALA A 251 23.51 6.37 3.84
C ALA A 251 22.27 5.92 4.61
N ARG A 252 21.29 6.82 4.79
CA ARG A 252 20.01 6.53 5.45
C ARG A 252 19.18 5.51 4.67
N GLN A 253 19.08 5.67 3.34
CA GLN A 253 18.43 4.70 2.45
C GLN A 253 19.14 3.33 2.51
N THR A 254 20.47 3.33 2.47
CA THR A 254 21.27 2.10 2.60
C THR A 254 21.02 1.40 3.93
N ALA A 255 20.93 2.15 5.04
CA ALA A 255 20.58 1.61 6.35
C ALA A 255 19.16 1.02 6.36
N ALA A 256 18.18 1.71 5.78
CA ALA A 256 16.80 1.23 5.65
C ALA A 256 16.75 -0.13 4.92
N LEU A 257 17.50 -0.28 3.84
CA LEU A 257 17.57 -1.53 3.08
C LEU A 257 18.18 -2.69 3.89
N LYS A 258 19.19 -2.43 4.69
CA LYS A 258 19.80 -3.46 5.58
C LYS A 258 18.83 -3.89 6.69
N ILE A 259 18.10 -2.93 7.25
CA ILE A 259 17.07 -3.22 8.28
C ILE A 259 15.93 -4.02 7.67
N GLU A 260 15.49 -3.66 6.46
CA GLU A 260 14.48 -4.42 5.72
C GLU A 260 14.89 -5.88 5.54
N ASP A 261 16.15 -6.16 5.14
CA ASP A 261 16.66 -7.52 4.98
C ASP A 261 16.55 -8.31 6.30
N SER A 262 16.88 -7.66 7.44
CA SER A 262 16.76 -8.26 8.77
C SER A 262 15.31 -8.55 9.13
N VAL A 263 14.39 -7.62 8.87
CA VAL A 263 12.94 -7.80 9.10
C VAL A 263 12.40 -8.95 8.27
N LEU A 264 12.69 -8.97 6.97
CA LEU A 264 12.21 -10.01 6.06
C LEU A 264 12.76 -11.39 6.41
N ALA A 265 13.98 -11.47 6.95
CA ALA A 265 14.58 -12.72 7.42
C ALA A 265 13.81 -13.33 8.60
N THR A 266 13.14 -12.53 9.44
CA THR A 266 12.30 -13.06 10.53
C THR A 266 11.06 -13.79 10.03
N GLY A 267 10.57 -13.46 8.82
CA GLY A 267 9.30 -13.95 8.29
C GLY A 267 8.05 -13.31 8.94
N ALA A 268 8.21 -12.28 9.76
CA ALA A 268 7.10 -11.53 10.39
C ALA A 268 6.22 -10.82 9.37
N LEU A 269 6.83 -10.36 8.29
CA LEU A 269 6.22 -9.63 7.20
C LEU A 269 6.48 -10.33 5.87
N ILE A 270 5.42 -10.55 5.10
CA ILE A 270 5.49 -11.11 3.75
C ILE A 270 4.95 -10.05 2.79
N PRO A 271 5.81 -9.30 2.08
CA PRO A 271 5.39 -8.37 1.04
C PRO A 271 4.68 -9.12 -0.10
N LEU A 272 3.57 -8.58 -0.56
CA LEU A 272 2.68 -9.20 -1.55
C LEU A 272 2.67 -8.45 -2.88
N ALA A 273 2.33 -7.17 -2.82
CA ALA A 273 2.20 -6.30 -3.99
C ALA A 273 2.56 -4.85 -3.65
N HIS A 274 3.22 -4.15 -4.57
CA HIS A 274 3.35 -2.70 -4.52
C HIS A 274 2.20 -2.07 -5.30
N GLU A 275 1.44 -1.20 -4.65
CA GLU A 275 0.27 -0.57 -5.24
C GLU A 275 0.64 0.50 -6.26
N ARG A 276 -0.27 0.73 -7.21
CA ARG A 276 -0.25 1.85 -8.15
C ARG A 276 -1.52 2.67 -8.00
N ALA A 277 -1.40 4.00 -8.02
CA ALA A 277 -2.54 4.87 -8.23
C ALA A 277 -3.03 4.72 -9.68
N ARG A 278 -4.34 4.67 -9.86
CA ARG A 278 -4.97 4.63 -11.16
C ARG A 278 -5.73 5.92 -11.37
N ILE A 279 -5.24 6.72 -12.31
CA ILE A 279 -5.79 8.03 -12.64
C ILE A 279 -6.42 7.92 -14.02
N GLY A 280 -7.72 8.17 -14.11
CA GLY A 280 -8.42 8.26 -15.39
C GLY A 280 -8.34 9.67 -15.95
N ILE A 281 -8.05 9.77 -17.25
CA ILE A 281 -7.82 11.04 -17.95
C ILE A 281 -8.69 11.06 -19.20
N ALA A 282 -9.53 12.08 -19.33
CA ALA A 282 -10.36 12.27 -20.52
C ALA A 282 -9.49 12.60 -21.76
N PRO A 283 -9.96 12.23 -22.97
CA PRO A 283 -9.26 12.58 -24.19
C PRO A 283 -9.03 14.09 -24.32
N GLY A 284 -7.82 14.48 -24.72
CA GLY A 284 -7.43 15.89 -24.88
C GLY A 284 -6.88 16.55 -23.61
N VAL A 285 -7.12 16.01 -22.42
CA VAL A 285 -6.53 16.52 -21.18
C VAL A 285 -5.03 16.22 -21.14
N THR A 286 -4.23 17.22 -20.80
CA THR A 286 -2.76 17.12 -20.76
C THR A 286 -2.20 17.68 -19.44
N GLY A 287 -0.92 17.39 -19.14
CA GLY A 287 -0.23 17.92 -17.97
C GLY A 287 -0.68 17.33 -16.64
N VAL A 288 -1.34 16.16 -16.65
CA VAL A 288 -1.69 15.42 -15.42
C VAL A 288 -0.41 14.83 -14.83
N PRO A 289 -0.10 15.10 -13.53
CA PRO A 289 1.14 14.65 -12.94
C PRO A 289 1.11 13.16 -12.60
N ALA A 290 2.25 12.48 -12.77
CA ALA A 290 2.51 11.15 -12.27
C ALA A 290 3.22 11.25 -10.90
N ASP A 291 2.50 11.76 -9.88
CA ASP A 291 3.08 11.97 -8.55
C ASP A 291 2.86 10.73 -7.65
N SER A 292 3.94 10.00 -7.40
CA SER A 292 3.93 8.82 -6.52
C SER A 292 3.53 9.16 -5.07
N LEU A 293 3.68 10.40 -4.63
CA LEU A 293 3.31 10.82 -3.28
C LEU A 293 1.86 11.34 -3.19
N GLU A 294 1.15 11.37 -4.30
CA GLU A 294 -0.25 11.84 -4.39
C GLU A 294 -0.46 13.27 -3.84
N ARG A 295 0.58 14.11 -3.88
CA ARG A 295 0.54 15.51 -3.38
C ARG A 295 0.12 16.50 -4.43
N HIS A 296 0.36 16.16 -5.70
CA HIS A 296 0.03 17.00 -6.85
C HIS A 296 -0.97 16.28 -7.74
N LEU A 297 -2.26 16.54 -7.54
CA LEU A 297 -3.32 15.96 -8.38
C LEU A 297 -3.52 16.77 -9.67
N ILE A 298 -3.32 18.07 -9.57
CA ILE A 298 -3.40 19.06 -10.67
C ILE A 298 -2.17 19.95 -10.57
N THR A 299 -1.57 20.29 -11.69
CA THR A 299 -0.44 21.21 -11.77
C THR A 299 -0.77 22.44 -12.62
N ARG A 300 0.12 23.43 -12.63
CA ARG A 300 -0.05 24.61 -13.48
C ARG A 300 -0.13 24.32 -14.97
N THR A 301 0.41 23.17 -15.42
CA THR A 301 0.40 22.72 -16.82
C THR A 301 -0.77 21.79 -17.15
N THR A 302 -1.57 21.42 -16.15
CA THR A 302 -2.78 20.63 -16.38
C THR A 302 -3.81 21.49 -17.08
N ARG A 303 -4.29 21.04 -18.22
CA ARG A 303 -5.30 21.73 -19.00
C ARG A 303 -6.15 20.81 -19.85
N ARG A 304 -7.34 21.26 -20.17
CA ARG A 304 -8.17 20.79 -21.26
C ARG A 304 -8.14 21.85 -22.35
N PRO A 305 -7.78 21.51 -23.61
CA PRO A 305 -7.75 22.45 -24.73
C PRO A 305 -9.13 23.03 -25.05
#